data_a091f5fc2c88f5f2ab5b721bdf72824c
#
_entry.id   a091f5fc2c88f5f2ab5b721bdf72824c
#
_cell.length_a   1.000
_cell.length_b   1.000
_cell.length_c   1.000
_cell.angle_alpha   90.00
_cell.angle_beta   90.00
_cell.angle_gamma   90.00
#
_symmetry.space_group_name_H-M   'P 1'
#
loop_
_entity.id
_entity.type
_entity.pdbx_description
1 polymer ?
#
loop_
_entity_poly.entity_id
_entity_poly.type
_entity_poly.pdbx_seq_one_letter_code
_entity_poly.pdbx_strand_id
1 'polypeptide(L)'
;GKEVDVKYFIKAMVILMTITIFVPAALAEQTQEERLEALCTEGNSTACFKMGERYRVVERDKKTALKFYEKACDAGYMTGCTNGGILLAMKGTPYSKDFKQARKMFDKACEAGEDPACYNLGTLNYKEGRQKKAIKYYKKACDMGNQGGCAKEKRLKR
;
A
#
# COMPACT_ATOMS: atom_id res chain seq x y z
N GLY A 1 -9.14 -15.18 67.35
CA GLY A 1 -9.44 -15.43 65.98
C GLY A 1 -10.01 -14.19 65.35
N LYS A 2 -9.31 -13.58 64.36
CA LYS A 2 -9.88 -12.47 63.58
C LYS A 2 -10.75 -13.09 62.50
N GLU A 3 -12.06 -12.93 62.59
CA GLU A 3 -12.97 -13.18 61.49
C GLU A 3 -12.58 -12.28 60.34
N VAL A 4 -12.06 -12.85 59.32
CA VAL A 4 -11.78 -12.14 58.07
C VAL A 4 -13.13 -11.90 57.39
N ASP A 5 -13.52 -10.64 57.26
CA ASP A 5 -14.81 -10.25 56.71
C ASP A 5 -14.91 -10.67 55.23
N VAL A 6 -15.52 -11.83 55.03
CA VAL A 6 -15.71 -12.46 53.70
C VAL A 6 -16.42 -11.50 52.71
N LYS A 7 -17.24 -10.58 53.24
CA LYS A 7 -17.93 -9.55 52.45
C LYS A 7 -16.93 -8.54 51.80
N TYR A 8 -15.83 -8.26 52.50
CA TYR A 8 -14.79 -7.39 51.96
C TYR A 8 -14.01 -8.07 50.84
N PHE A 9 -13.73 -9.39 50.96
CA PHE A 9 -13.07 -10.18 49.95
C PHE A 9 -13.90 -10.31 48.66
N ILE A 10 -15.21 -10.54 48.82
CA ILE A 10 -16.13 -10.65 47.67
C ILE A 10 -16.28 -9.32 46.95
N LYS A 11 -16.39 -8.20 47.69
CA LYS A 11 -16.42 -6.86 47.07
C LYS A 11 -15.10 -6.52 46.33
N ALA A 12 -13.95 -6.86 46.90
CA ALA A 12 -12.65 -6.66 46.26
C ALA A 12 -12.49 -7.54 44.99
N MET A 13 -12.98 -8.80 45.05
CA MET A 13 -12.97 -9.69 43.88
C MET A 13 -13.90 -9.21 42.75
N VAL A 14 -15.08 -8.71 43.09
CA VAL A 14 -16.02 -8.17 42.08
C VAL A 14 -15.48 -6.92 41.44
N ILE A 15 -14.81 -6.05 42.19
CA ILE A 15 -14.16 -4.84 41.64
C ILE A 15 -12.99 -5.22 40.76
N LEU A 16 -12.19 -6.24 41.12
CA LEU A 16 -11.10 -6.73 40.29
C LEU A 16 -11.60 -7.44 39.01
N MET A 17 -12.71 -8.14 39.03
CA MET A 17 -13.31 -8.79 37.87
C MET A 17 -13.95 -7.78 36.87
N THR A 18 -14.41 -6.63 37.35
CA THR A 18 -15.02 -5.61 36.45
C THR A 18 -14.02 -4.76 35.72
N ILE A 19 -12.74 -4.77 36.12
CA ILE A 19 -11.64 -4.00 35.44
C ILE A 19 -11.06 -4.74 34.23
N THR A 20 -11.29 -6.06 34.12
CA THR A 20 -10.62 -6.89 33.10
C THR A 20 -11.36 -7.06 31.77
N ILE A 21 -12.55 -6.48 31.56
CA ILE A 21 -13.37 -6.80 30.35
C ILE A 21 -13.65 -5.61 29.43
N PHE A 22 -13.19 -4.43 29.73
CA PHE A 22 -13.34 -3.30 28.79
C PHE A 22 -12.00 -2.78 28.31
N VAL A 23 -11.31 -3.60 27.49
CA VAL A 23 -10.35 -3.04 26.54
C VAL A 23 -11.21 -2.39 25.45
N PRO A 24 -11.30 -1.06 25.36
CA PRO A 24 -12.12 -0.44 24.34
C PRO A 24 -11.61 -0.91 22.97
N ALA A 25 -12.52 -1.20 22.05
CA ALA A 25 -12.21 -1.61 20.67
C ALA A 25 -11.17 -0.68 20.00
N ALA A 26 -11.16 0.60 20.38
CA ALA A 26 -10.16 1.58 19.97
C ALA A 26 -8.72 1.25 20.43
N LEU A 27 -8.52 0.61 21.59
CA LEU A 27 -7.18 0.17 22.04
C LEU A 27 -6.72 -1.09 21.30
N ALA A 28 -7.65 -1.98 20.94
CA ALA A 28 -7.33 -3.15 20.13
C ALA A 28 -6.97 -2.74 18.68
N GLU A 29 -7.60 -1.68 18.16
CA GLU A 29 -7.31 -1.14 16.84
C GLU A 29 -5.98 -0.37 16.80
N GLN A 30 -5.65 0.41 17.84
CA GLN A 30 -4.37 1.07 18.01
C GLN A 30 -3.22 0.05 18.10
N THR A 31 -3.37 -1.02 18.85
CA THR A 31 -2.35 -2.07 18.96
C THR A 31 -2.09 -2.80 17.63
N GLN A 32 -3.09 -2.94 16.77
CA GLN A 32 -2.89 -3.53 15.43
C GLN A 32 -2.09 -2.59 14.50
N GLU A 33 -2.36 -1.31 14.56
CA GLU A 33 -1.64 -0.30 13.78
C GLU A 33 -0.18 -0.19 14.22
N GLU A 34 0.05 -0.02 15.52
CA GLU A 34 1.40 0.01 16.11
C GLU A 34 2.20 -1.26 15.76
N ARG A 35 1.54 -2.42 15.78
CA ARG A 35 2.16 -3.68 15.37
C ARG A 35 2.53 -3.69 13.89
N LEU A 36 1.67 -3.20 12.99
CA LEU A 36 1.97 -3.11 11.57
C LEU A 36 3.10 -2.13 11.29
N GLU A 37 3.13 -1.00 12.01
CA GLU A 37 4.20 -0.01 11.87
C GLU A 37 5.53 -0.57 12.34
N ALA A 38 5.57 -1.26 13.49
CA ALA A 38 6.75 -1.95 13.99
C ALA A 38 7.28 -2.98 12.97
N LEU A 39 6.41 -3.85 12.45
CA LEU A 39 6.76 -4.83 11.43
C LEU A 39 7.29 -4.18 10.14
N CYS A 40 6.68 -3.07 9.72
CA CYS A 40 7.17 -2.33 8.55
C CYS A 40 8.56 -1.72 8.82
N THR A 41 8.80 -1.24 10.03
CA THR A 41 10.12 -0.70 10.43
C THR A 41 11.19 -1.79 10.42
N GLU A 42 10.83 -3.02 10.76
CA GLU A 42 11.67 -4.21 10.67
C GLU A 42 11.88 -4.74 9.23
N GLY A 43 11.28 -4.07 8.23
CA GLY A 43 11.44 -4.43 6.82
C GLY A 43 10.40 -5.41 6.28
N ASN A 44 9.32 -5.71 7.03
CA ASN A 44 8.23 -6.54 6.52
C ASN A 44 7.47 -5.79 5.42
N SER A 45 7.69 -6.20 4.18
CA SER A 45 7.13 -5.55 2.99
C SER A 45 5.61 -5.55 2.95
N THR A 46 4.97 -6.64 3.42
CA THR A 46 3.51 -6.74 3.49
C THR A 46 2.92 -5.79 4.52
N ALA A 47 3.58 -5.63 5.68
CA ALA A 47 3.16 -4.68 6.71
C ALA A 47 3.27 -3.24 6.19
N CYS A 48 4.36 -2.90 5.51
CA CYS A 48 4.52 -1.59 4.87
C CYS A 48 3.41 -1.33 3.83
N PHE A 49 3.08 -2.32 3.00
CA PHE A 49 2.00 -2.19 2.03
C PHE A 49 0.65 -1.94 2.71
N LYS A 50 0.31 -2.70 3.76
CA LYS A 50 -0.93 -2.52 4.52
C LYS A 50 -1.02 -1.13 5.16
N MET A 51 0.08 -0.60 5.69
CA MET A 51 0.14 0.78 6.20
C MET A 51 -0.12 1.78 5.08
N GLY A 52 0.50 1.59 3.90
CA GLY A 52 0.23 2.42 2.72
C GLY A 52 -1.23 2.43 2.31
N GLU A 53 -1.89 1.26 2.28
CA GLU A 53 -3.32 1.15 1.98
C GLU A 53 -4.17 1.87 3.04
N ARG A 54 -3.87 1.71 4.33
CA ARG A 54 -4.58 2.40 5.40
C ARG A 54 -4.52 3.92 5.22
N TYR A 55 -3.31 4.48 5.06
CA TYR A 55 -3.16 5.93 4.86
C TYR A 55 -3.82 6.43 3.58
N ARG A 56 -3.84 5.62 2.53
CA ARG A 56 -4.50 5.97 1.28
C ARG A 56 -6.03 5.98 1.39
N VAL A 57 -6.61 4.96 2.04
CA VAL A 57 -8.07 4.72 2.04
C VAL A 57 -8.76 5.36 3.23
N VAL A 58 -8.23 5.14 4.44
CA VAL A 58 -8.87 5.57 5.70
C VAL A 58 -8.49 7.00 6.02
N GLU A 59 -7.19 7.28 6.13
CA GLU A 59 -6.68 8.61 6.52
C GLU A 59 -6.69 9.61 5.36
N ARG A 60 -6.82 9.13 4.13
CA ARG A 60 -6.75 9.93 2.88
C ARG A 60 -5.47 10.75 2.74
N ASP A 61 -4.42 10.38 3.47
CA ASP A 61 -3.10 11.00 3.41
C ASP A 61 -2.22 10.30 2.36
N LYS A 62 -2.32 10.79 1.13
CA LYS A 62 -1.54 10.27 -0.01
C LYS A 62 -0.03 10.42 0.18
N LYS A 63 0.42 11.43 0.92
CA LYS A 63 1.85 11.68 1.14
C LYS A 63 2.46 10.62 2.06
N THR A 64 1.78 10.31 3.16
CA THR A 64 2.20 9.24 4.07
C THR A 64 2.02 7.86 3.43
N ALA A 65 0.91 7.64 2.69
CA ALA A 65 0.71 6.42 1.92
C ALA A 65 1.87 6.15 0.95
N LEU A 66 2.33 7.18 0.22
CA LEU A 66 3.46 7.06 -0.69
C LEU A 66 4.74 6.58 0.01
N LYS A 67 5.06 7.14 1.19
CA LYS A 67 6.24 6.71 1.97
C LYS A 67 6.19 5.22 2.33
N PHE A 68 5.02 4.73 2.71
CA PHE A 68 4.84 3.32 3.04
C PHE A 68 4.87 2.42 1.80
N TYR A 69 4.33 2.86 0.67
CA TYR A 69 4.46 2.12 -0.59
C TYR A 69 5.90 2.08 -1.10
N GLU A 70 6.68 3.16 -0.92
CA GLU A 70 8.11 3.17 -1.23
C GLU A 70 8.86 2.14 -0.37
N LYS A 71 8.63 2.13 0.95
CA LYS A 71 9.20 1.10 1.85
C LYS A 71 8.81 -0.32 1.43
N ALA A 72 7.54 -0.55 1.10
CA ALA A 72 7.06 -1.85 0.62
C ALA A 72 7.75 -2.25 -0.69
N CYS A 73 7.87 -1.32 -1.63
CA CYS A 73 8.55 -1.50 -2.91
C CYS A 73 10.03 -1.84 -2.73
N ASP A 74 10.73 -1.13 -1.86
CA ASP A 74 12.14 -1.35 -1.58
C ASP A 74 12.37 -2.72 -0.92
N ALA A 75 11.46 -3.13 -0.05
CA ALA A 75 11.44 -4.44 0.59
C ALA A 75 10.90 -5.57 -0.33
N GLY A 76 10.67 -5.31 -1.62
CA GLY A 76 10.31 -6.34 -2.60
C GLY A 76 8.82 -6.59 -2.81
N TYR A 77 7.93 -5.81 -2.20
CA TYR A 77 6.48 -5.93 -2.47
C TYR A 77 6.10 -5.12 -3.71
N MET A 78 6.05 -5.78 -4.86
CA MET A 78 5.94 -5.10 -6.17
C MET A 78 4.64 -4.32 -6.35
N THR A 79 3.53 -4.77 -5.76
CA THR A 79 2.27 -4.00 -5.75
C THR A 79 2.43 -2.65 -5.03
N GLY A 80 3.33 -2.56 -4.03
CA GLY A 80 3.73 -1.28 -3.42
C GLY A 80 4.40 -0.35 -4.42
N CYS A 81 5.29 -0.88 -5.27
CA CYS A 81 5.88 -0.12 -6.37
C CYS A 81 4.81 0.41 -7.34
N THR A 82 3.85 -0.43 -7.70
CA THR A 82 2.74 -0.06 -8.59
C THR A 82 1.87 1.05 -7.97
N ASN A 83 1.45 0.89 -6.72
CA ASN A 83 0.57 1.86 -6.05
C ASN A 83 1.29 3.19 -5.76
N GLY A 84 2.55 3.15 -5.32
CA GLY A 84 3.36 4.34 -5.13
C GLY A 84 3.59 5.10 -6.44
N GLY A 85 3.90 4.36 -7.51
CA GLY A 85 4.04 4.92 -8.86
C GLY A 85 2.76 5.59 -9.36
N ILE A 86 1.58 5.04 -9.07
CA ILE A 86 0.28 5.65 -9.39
C ILE A 86 0.11 6.99 -8.67
N LEU A 87 0.38 7.05 -7.37
CA LEU A 87 0.26 8.30 -6.59
C LEU A 87 1.16 9.40 -7.14
N LEU A 88 2.39 9.06 -7.51
CA LEU A 88 3.34 9.99 -8.13
C LEU A 88 2.88 10.43 -9.52
N ALA A 89 2.42 9.49 -10.36
CA ALA A 89 1.97 9.79 -11.72
C ALA A 89 0.68 10.63 -11.76
N MET A 90 -0.16 10.54 -10.72
CA MET A 90 -1.37 11.39 -10.58
C MET A 90 -1.01 12.83 -10.24
N LYS A 91 0.05 13.05 -9.46
CA LYS A 91 0.53 14.37 -9.05
C LYS A 91 1.43 15.00 -10.09
N GLY A 92 2.24 14.18 -10.74
CA GLY A 92 3.28 14.63 -11.67
C GLY A 92 2.74 15.02 -13.04
N THR A 93 3.43 15.95 -13.68
CA THR A 93 3.28 16.24 -15.10
C THR A 93 4.36 15.47 -15.89
N PRO A 94 4.18 15.24 -17.20
CA PRO A 94 5.23 14.64 -18.02
C PRO A 94 6.59 15.32 -17.82
N TYR A 95 7.63 14.50 -17.65
CA TYR A 95 9.02 14.94 -17.39
C TYR A 95 9.31 15.53 -16.00
N SER A 96 8.33 15.69 -15.10
CA SER A 96 8.56 16.11 -13.72
C SER A 96 9.37 15.07 -12.93
N LYS A 97 9.90 15.49 -11.76
CA LYS A 97 10.61 14.58 -10.84
C LYS A 97 9.71 13.43 -10.39
N ASP A 98 8.45 13.74 -10.04
CA ASP A 98 7.47 12.74 -9.59
C ASP A 98 7.19 11.72 -10.72
N PHE A 99 7.10 12.18 -11.96
CA PHE A 99 6.86 11.32 -13.12
C PHE A 99 8.06 10.40 -13.42
N LYS A 100 9.29 10.90 -13.24
CA LYS A 100 10.52 10.09 -13.35
C LYS A 100 10.61 9.04 -12.25
N GLN A 101 10.21 9.39 -11.03
CA GLN A 101 10.18 8.46 -9.91
C GLN A 101 9.10 7.39 -10.11
N ALA A 102 7.89 7.78 -10.53
CA ALA A 102 6.82 6.85 -10.90
C ALA A 102 7.30 5.83 -11.93
N ARG A 103 8.03 6.29 -12.96
CA ARG A 103 8.61 5.42 -13.98
C ARG A 103 9.51 4.35 -13.37
N LYS A 104 10.46 4.73 -12.50
CA LYS A 104 11.37 3.78 -11.84
C LYS A 104 10.61 2.72 -11.05
N MET A 105 9.56 3.12 -10.32
CA MET A 105 8.74 2.20 -9.56
C MET A 105 7.96 1.24 -10.46
N PHE A 106 7.38 1.75 -11.54
CA PHE A 106 6.68 0.90 -12.51
C PHE A 106 7.64 -0.01 -13.28
N ASP A 107 8.86 0.44 -13.64
CA ASP A 107 9.85 -0.40 -14.31
C ASP A 107 10.19 -1.60 -13.43
N LYS A 108 10.51 -1.37 -12.14
CA LYS A 108 10.81 -2.43 -11.17
C LYS A 108 9.66 -3.44 -11.05
N ALA A 109 8.42 -2.97 -10.92
CA ALA A 109 7.26 -3.84 -10.80
C ALA A 109 6.93 -4.59 -12.11
N CYS A 110 7.05 -3.92 -13.26
CA CYS A 110 6.80 -4.53 -14.58
C CYS A 110 7.85 -5.59 -14.93
N GLU A 111 9.11 -5.41 -14.52
CA GLU A 111 10.17 -6.42 -14.68
C GLU A 111 9.91 -7.64 -13.79
N ALA A 112 9.34 -7.42 -12.61
CA ALA A 112 8.95 -8.49 -11.69
C ALA A 112 7.64 -9.21 -12.06
N GLY A 113 6.96 -8.82 -13.14
CA GLY A 113 5.78 -9.52 -13.62
C GLY A 113 4.44 -8.89 -13.25
N GLU A 114 4.42 -7.67 -12.71
CA GLU A 114 3.18 -6.94 -12.42
C GLU A 114 2.62 -6.31 -13.71
N ASP A 115 1.57 -6.90 -14.27
CA ASP A 115 0.93 -6.43 -15.50
C ASP A 115 0.35 -4.99 -15.38
N PRO A 116 -0.25 -4.55 -14.24
CA PRO A 116 -0.68 -3.16 -14.08
C PRO A 116 0.46 -2.15 -14.16
N ALA A 117 1.66 -2.52 -13.69
CA ALA A 117 2.82 -1.65 -13.79
C ALA A 117 3.29 -1.46 -15.24
N CYS A 118 3.30 -2.56 -16.02
CA CYS A 118 3.59 -2.49 -17.46
C CYS A 118 2.56 -1.61 -18.20
N TYR A 119 1.28 -1.75 -17.89
CA TYR A 119 0.23 -0.88 -18.42
C TYR A 119 0.49 0.59 -18.10
N ASN A 120 0.83 0.90 -16.84
CA ASN A 120 1.13 2.26 -16.40
C ASN A 120 2.37 2.84 -17.08
N LEU A 121 3.41 2.03 -17.35
CA LEU A 121 4.55 2.44 -18.17
C LEU A 121 4.13 2.82 -19.60
N GLY A 122 3.22 2.04 -20.18
CA GLY A 122 2.61 2.39 -21.45
C GLY A 122 1.93 3.76 -21.40
N THR A 123 1.17 4.02 -20.34
CA THR A 123 0.48 5.30 -20.12
C THR A 123 1.45 6.46 -19.94
N LEU A 124 2.54 6.28 -19.16
CA LEU A 124 3.56 7.31 -19.01
C LEU A 124 4.21 7.66 -20.35
N ASN A 125 4.62 6.63 -21.13
CA ASN A 125 5.23 6.85 -22.44
C ASN A 125 4.26 7.53 -23.40
N TYR A 126 2.97 7.17 -23.37
CA TYR A 126 1.96 7.82 -24.19
C TYR A 126 1.80 9.31 -23.85
N LYS A 127 1.72 9.66 -22.57
CA LYS A 127 1.65 11.06 -22.10
C LYS A 127 2.87 11.88 -22.50
N GLU A 128 4.04 11.26 -22.64
CA GLU A 128 5.27 11.90 -23.10
C GLU A 128 5.41 11.93 -24.65
N GLY A 129 4.38 11.54 -25.40
CA GLY A 129 4.42 11.47 -26.86
C GLY A 129 5.26 10.33 -27.43
N ARG A 130 5.73 9.41 -26.61
CA ARG A 130 6.58 8.27 -27.01
C ARG A 130 5.73 7.07 -27.44
N GLN A 131 4.93 7.26 -28.50
CA GLN A 131 3.92 6.30 -28.91
C GLN A 131 4.47 4.88 -29.17
N LYS A 132 5.61 4.74 -29.85
CA LYS A 132 6.22 3.41 -30.10
C LYS A 132 6.57 2.68 -28.81
N LYS A 133 7.10 3.38 -27.81
CA LYS A 133 7.39 2.81 -26.49
C LYS A 133 6.10 2.47 -25.73
N ALA A 134 5.09 3.32 -25.81
CA ALA A 134 3.78 3.06 -25.22
C ALA A 134 3.18 1.76 -25.73
N ILE A 135 3.17 1.55 -27.05
CA ILE A 135 2.69 0.32 -27.70
C ILE A 135 3.44 -0.91 -27.17
N LYS A 136 4.79 -0.82 -27.05
CA LYS A 136 5.62 -1.92 -26.54
C LYS A 136 5.20 -2.33 -25.12
N TYR A 137 4.99 -1.37 -24.22
CA TYR A 137 4.62 -1.65 -22.84
C TYR A 137 3.16 -2.12 -22.72
N TYR A 138 2.23 -1.56 -23.51
CA TYR A 138 0.85 -2.05 -23.56
C TYR A 138 0.78 -3.49 -24.08
N LYS A 139 1.59 -3.82 -25.09
CA LYS A 139 1.73 -5.21 -25.57
C LYS A 139 2.25 -6.11 -24.46
N LYS A 140 3.31 -5.72 -23.74
CA LYS A 140 3.84 -6.49 -22.61
C LYS A 140 2.76 -6.74 -21.55
N ALA A 141 1.98 -5.72 -21.18
CA ALA A 141 0.87 -5.88 -20.25
C ALA A 141 -0.21 -6.83 -20.81
N CYS A 142 -0.54 -6.72 -22.11
CA CYS A 142 -1.49 -7.60 -22.79
C CYS A 142 -1.04 -9.06 -22.77
N ASP A 143 0.23 -9.32 -23.08
CA ASP A 143 0.81 -10.67 -23.08
C ASP A 143 0.77 -11.31 -21.67
N MET A 144 0.69 -10.48 -20.61
CA MET A 144 0.54 -10.88 -19.21
C MET A 144 -0.94 -10.96 -18.76
N GLY A 145 -1.89 -10.76 -19.67
CA GLY A 145 -3.33 -10.88 -19.41
C GLY A 145 -4.05 -9.55 -19.11
N ASN A 146 -3.36 -8.41 -19.14
CA ASN A 146 -3.99 -7.11 -18.93
C ASN A 146 -4.86 -6.70 -20.13
N GLN A 147 -6.18 -6.80 -19.99
CA GLN A 147 -7.13 -6.47 -21.07
C GLN A 147 -7.06 -4.99 -21.49
N GLY A 148 -6.80 -4.09 -20.53
CA GLY A 148 -6.59 -2.66 -20.81
C GLY A 148 -5.37 -2.43 -21.70
N GLY A 149 -4.30 -3.18 -21.48
CA GLY A 149 -3.10 -3.19 -22.32
C GLY A 149 -3.42 -3.62 -23.74
N CYS A 150 -4.15 -4.72 -23.92
CA CYS A 150 -4.57 -5.21 -25.23
C CYS A 150 -5.41 -4.17 -25.99
N ALA A 151 -6.36 -3.57 -25.32
CA ALA A 151 -7.23 -2.53 -25.91
C ALA A 151 -6.42 -1.28 -26.34
N LYS A 152 -5.48 -0.84 -25.50
CA LYS A 152 -4.62 0.32 -25.80
C LYS A 152 -3.66 0.03 -26.95
N GLU A 153 -3.02 -1.15 -26.95
CA GLU A 153 -2.14 -1.59 -28.04
C GLU A 153 -2.87 -1.55 -29.38
N LYS A 154 -4.04 -2.23 -29.46
CA LYS A 154 -4.86 -2.29 -30.67
C LYS A 154 -5.27 -0.91 -31.17
N ARG A 155 -5.62 0.00 -30.24
CA ARG A 155 -6.04 1.35 -30.61
C ARG A 155 -4.90 2.20 -31.19
N LEU A 156 -3.69 2.05 -30.65
CA LEU A 156 -2.53 2.87 -31.06
C LEU A 156 -1.83 2.35 -32.31
N LYS A 157 -2.14 1.12 -32.77
CA LYS A 157 -1.61 0.55 -34.02
C LYS A 157 -2.48 0.86 -35.25
N ARG A 158 -3.67 1.45 -35.03
CA ARG A 158 -4.56 1.91 -36.12
C ARG A 158 -4.15 3.28 -36.62
#